data_d688bff8614ee9405681cf39e6fff877
#
_entry.id   d688bff8614ee9405681cf39e6fff877
#
_cell.length_a   1.000
_cell.length_b   1.000
_cell.length_c   1.000
_cell.angle_alpha   90.00
_cell.angle_beta   90.00
_cell.angle_gamma   90.00
#
_symmetry.space_group_name_H-M   'P 1'
#
loop_
_entity.id
_entity.type
_entity.pdbx_description
1 polymer ?
#
loop_
_entity_poly.entity_id
_entity_poly.type
_entity_poly.pdbx_seq_one_letter_code
_entity_poly.pdbx_strand_id
1 'polypeptide(L)'
;MPFYAIPGTYHVKGLSPDGDSIRFKATNPDHWKLLDGPAVRVDSRQRAQLRLEAIDALETHYRAGGKTWHQPKELADAATDRLLDMVGIKNVVWPPSRYRVRSADDGTPGYILSRTAERYRRPVSFAYAGKCPFKPGESVNLNVSTLRKSVNFRMLMEGLA
;
A
#
# COMPACT_ATOMS: atom_id res chain seq x y z
N MET A 1 21.24 -4.09 -1.71
CA MET A 1 20.41 -4.59 -0.60
C MET A 1 19.22 -5.35 -1.16
N PRO A 2 18.99 -6.57 -0.70
CA PRO A 2 17.85 -7.34 -1.18
C PRO A 2 16.53 -6.81 -0.62
N PHE A 3 15.45 -7.10 -1.32
CA PHE A 3 14.11 -7.00 -0.78
C PHE A 3 13.75 -8.26 0.00
N TYR A 4 12.81 -8.15 0.91
CA TYR A 4 12.27 -9.29 1.63
C TYR A 4 10.81 -9.50 1.24
N ALA A 5 10.43 -10.76 0.99
CA ALA A 5 9.07 -11.14 0.65
C ALA A 5 8.24 -11.30 1.93
N ILE A 6 7.26 -10.43 2.10
CA ILE A 6 6.42 -10.41 3.29
C ILE A 6 4.97 -10.66 2.87
N PRO A 7 4.44 -11.88 3.09
CA PRO A 7 3.04 -12.17 2.82
C PRO A 7 2.13 -11.60 3.91
N GLY A 8 0.89 -11.31 3.55
CA GLY A 8 -0.10 -10.77 4.47
C GLY A 8 -1.42 -10.46 3.80
N THR A 9 -2.12 -9.48 4.36
CA THR A 9 -3.45 -9.08 3.90
C THR A 9 -3.58 -7.55 3.83
N TYR A 10 -4.36 -7.07 2.85
CA TYR A 10 -4.66 -5.64 2.68
C TYR A 10 -5.94 -5.26 3.40
N HIS A 11 -5.98 -4.05 3.96
CA HIS A 11 -7.11 -3.56 4.76
C HIS A 11 -7.39 -2.08 4.46
N VAL A 12 -8.67 -1.74 4.31
CA VAL A 12 -9.12 -0.36 4.09
C VAL A 12 -10.34 0.05 4.91
N LYS A 13 -11.11 -0.90 5.45
CA LYS A 13 -12.33 -0.61 6.21
C LYS A 13 -12.03 0.28 7.42
N GLY A 14 -12.73 1.40 7.51
CA GLY A 14 -12.51 2.40 8.57
C GLY A 14 -11.27 3.25 8.38
N LEU A 15 -10.60 3.17 7.23
CA LEU A 15 -9.35 3.84 6.90
C LEU A 15 -9.53 4.76 5.69
N SER A 16 -8.54 5.60 5.44
CA SER A 16 -8.50 6.55 4.33
C SER A 16 -7.32 6.23 3.40
N PRO A 17 -7.43 5.20 2.55
CA PRO A 17 -6.37 4.87 1.61
C PRO A 17 -6.22 5.95 0.54
N ASP A 18 -5.00 6.12 0.06
CA ASP A 18 -4.66 6.95 -1.09
C ASP A 18 -4.14 6.07 -2.24
N GLY A 19 -3.93 6.66 -3.40
CA GLY A 19 -3.44 5.92 -4.57
C GLY A 19 -2.01 5.37 -4.46
N ASP A 20 -1.27 5.72 -3.41
CA ASP A 20 0.09 5.23 -3.15
C ASP A 20 0.30 4.72 -1.71
N SER A 21 -0.78 4.55 -0.96
CA SER A 21 -0.73 4.22 0.46
C SER A 21 -1.92 3.35 0.86
N ILE A 22 -1.64 2.20 1.47
CA ILE A 22 -2.65 1.23 1.92
C ILE A 22 -2.17 0.51 3.17
N ARG A 23 -3.08 0.07 4.02
CA ARG A 23 -2.76 -0.73 5.20
C ARG A 23 -2.55 -2.19 4.85
N PHE A 24 -1.52 -2.76 5.47
CA PHE A 24 -1.12 -4.15 5.26
C PHE A 24 -0.78 -4.81 6.58
N LYS A 25 -1.32 -5.99 6.80
CA LYS A 25 -1.03 -6.81 7.98
C LYS A 25 -0.15 -7.98 7.56
N ALA A 26 1.10 -8.01 8.04
CA ALA A 26 1.98 -9.13 7.79
C ALA A 26 1.44 -10.39 8.50
N THR A 27 1.47 -11.53 7.81
CA THR A 27 1.10 -12.82 8.41
C THR A 27 1.99 -13.13 9.59
N ASN A 28 3.28 -12.86 9.48
CA ASN A 28 4.23 -12.94 10.59
C ASN A 28 4.75 -11.53 10.93
N PRO A 29 4.38 -10.96 12.09
CA PRO A 29 4.84 -9.63 12.49
C PRO A 29 6.36 -9.51 12.63
N ASP A 30 7.07 -10.59 12.86
CA ASP A 30 8.53 -10.59 12.96
C ASP A 30 9.22 -10.28 11.63
N HIS A 31 8.53 -10.42 10.51
CA HIS A 31 9.07 -10.03 9.20
C HIS A 31 9.39 -8.53 9.12
N TRP A 32 8.70 -7.69 9.89
CA TRP A 32 9.01 -6.25 9.93
C TRP A 32 10.43 -5.97 10.44
N LYS A 33 10.99 -6.87 11.23
CA LYS A 33 12.36 -6.73 11.77
C LYS A 33 13.45 -6.97 10.71
N LEU A 34 13.09 -7.51 9.54
CA LEU A 34 14.02 -7.70 8.42
C LEU A 34 14.39 -6.40 7.72
N LEU A 35 13.54 -5.37 7.86
CA LEU A 35 13.70 -4.11 7.14
C LEU A 35 14.75 -3.22 7.81
N ASP A 36 15.52 -2.52 6.99
CA ASP A 36 16.41 -1.46 7.46
C ASP A 36 15.63 -0.21 7.84
N GLY A 37 16.31 0.69 8.57
CA GLY A 37 15.72 1.94 9.01
C GLY A 37 14.98 1.83 10.34
N PRO A 38 14.10 2.79 10.68
CA PRO A 38 13.36 2.76 11.94
C PRO A 38 12.40 1.58 12.00
N ALA A 39 12.07 1.16 13.22
CA ALA A 39 11.08 0.10 13.41
C ALA A 39 9.74 0.46 12.78
N VAL A 40 9.16 -0.48 12.04
CA VAL A 40 7.87 -0.30 11.38
C VAL A 40 6.79 0.02 12.40
N ARG A 41 5.99 1.05 12.11
CA ARG A 41 4.84 1.42 12.93
C ARG A 41 3.63 0.61 12.52
N VAL A 42 3.01 -0.04 13.49
CA VAL A 42 1.75 -0.76 13.31
C VAL A 42 0.65 -0.18 14.20
N ASP A 43 -0.58 -0.31 13.76
CA ASP A 43 -1.74 0.08 14.57
C ASP A 43 -2.12 -1.02 15.59
N SER A 44 -3.19 -0.80 16.34
CA SER A 44 -3.68 -1.75 17.36
C SER A 44 -4.06 -3.12 16.79
N ARG A 45 -4.30 -3.22 15.48
CA ARG A 45 -4.61 -4.47 14.76
C ARG A 45 -3.40 -5.02 14.00
N GLN A 46 -2.19 -4.55 14.32
CA GLN A 46 -0.94 -5.00 13.71
C GLN A 46 -0.84 -4.71 12.20
N ARG A 47 -1.45 -3.63 11.73
CA ARG A 47 -1.40 -3.19 10.33
C ARG A 47 -0.42 -2.04 10.17
N ALA A 48 0.47 -2.14 9.20
CA ALA A 48 1.37 -1.06 8.81
C ALA A 48 0.79 -0.29 7.63
N GLN A 49 1.02 1.01 7.60
CA GLN A 49 0.72 1.82 6.43
C GLN A 49 1.88 1.72 5.45
N LEU A 50 1.65 1.11 4.31
CA LEU A 50 2.66 1.02 3.26
C LEU A 50 2.85 2.38 2.58
N ARG A 51 4.08 2.65 2.17
CA ARG A 51 4.42 3.66 1.17
C ARG A 51 4.82 2.91 -0.11
N LEU A 52 4.04 3.05 -1.16
CA LEU A 52 4.36 2.36 -2.42
C LEU A 52 5.57 3.01 -3.08
N GLU A 53 6.60 2.20 -3.36
CA GLU A 53 7.87 2.68 -3.88
C GLU A 53 7.73 3.09 -5.36
N ALA A 54 8.49 4.13 -5.74
CA ALA A 54 8.62 4.63 -7.10
C ALA A 54 7.34 5.20 -7.71
N ILE A 55 6.30 5.41 -6.94
CA ILE A 55 5.10 6.11 -7.39
C ILE A 55 4.70 7.21 -6.41
N ASP A 56 4.06 8.24 -6.95
CA ASP A 56 3.51 9.35 -6.20
C ASP A 56 2.16 9.69 -6.83
N ALA A 57 1.10 9.20 -6.21
CA ALA A 57 -0.25 9.43 -6.69
C ALA A 57 -0.79 10.78 -6.19
N LEU A 58 -1.80 11.30 -6.86
CA LEU A 58 -2.47 12.51 -6.42
C LEU A 58 -3.10 12.31 -5.04
N GLU A 59 -2.78 13.22 -4.14
CA GLU A 59 -3.36 13.20 -2.80
C GLU A 59 -4.78 13.73 -2.80
N THR A 60 -5.66 13.04 -2.10
CA THR A 60 -7.04 13.48 -1.91
C THR A 60 -7.10 14.71 -0.98
N HIS A 61 -6.14 14.80 -0.06
CA HIS A 61 -6.03 15.93 0.89
C HIS A 61 -4.56 16.24 1.18
N TYR A 62 -4.18 17.51 1.12
CA TYR A 62 -2.88 17.96 1.61
C TYR A 62 -2.98 19.33 2.29
N ARG A 63 -2.08 19.63 3.20
CA ARG A 63 -2.03 20.93 3.89
C ARG A 63 -0.83 21.71 3.43
N ALA A 64 -1.10 22.95 3.00
CA ALA A 64 -0.06 23.91 2.67
C ALA A 64 -0.50 25.31 3.12
N GLY A 65 0.40 26.08 3.73
CA GLY A 65 0.11 27.43 4.20
C GLY A 65 -1.05 27.55 5.20
N GLY A 66 -1.25 26.53 6.05
CA GLY A 66 -2.33 26.48 7.03
C GLY A 66 -3.71 26.14 6.48
N LYS A 67 -3.82 25.90 5.16
CA LYS A 67 -5.07 25.51 4.48
C LYS A 67 -4.98 24.06 4.01
N THR A 68 -6.15 23.38 3.96
CA THR A 68 -6.30 22.09 3.31
C THR A 68 -6.65 22.30 1.85
N TRP A 69 -5.86 21.71 0.96
CA TRP A 69 -6.04 21.76 -0.48
C TRP A 69 -6.40 20.39 -1.00
N HIS A 70 -7.08 20.34 -2.16
CA HIS A 70 -7.39 19.12 -2.87
C HIS A 70 -6.73 19.18 -4.25
N GLN A 71 -5.97 18.15 -4.59
CA GLN A 71 -5.58 17.91 -5.97
C GLN A 71 -6.84 17.51 -6.77
N PRO A 72 -6.82 17.47 -8.12
CA PRO A 72 -8.01 17.11 -8.87
C PRO A 72 -8.67 15.85 -8.32
N LYS A 73 -9.80 16.05 -7.65
CA LYS A 73 -10.44 15.02 -6.83
C LYS A 73 -10.77 13.77 -7.63
N GLU A 74 -11.27 13.95 -8.84
CA GLU A 74 -11.64 12.83 -9.71
C GLU A 74 -10.45 11.92 -10.03
N LEU A 75 -9.29 12.50 -10.29
CA LEU A 75 -8.06 11.74 -10.56
C LEU A 75 -7.52 11.05 -9.31
N ALA A 76 -7.56 11.74 -8.17
CA ALA A 76 -7.13 11.18 -6.89
C ALA A 76 -8.04 10.03 -6.45
N ASP A 77 -9.35 10.20 -6.58
CA ASP A 77 -10.33 9.15 -6.30
C ASP A 77 -10.17 7.96 -7.24
N ALA A 78 -9.95 8.21 -8.53
CA ALA A 78 -9.71 7.16 -9.52
C ALA A 78 -8.44 6.36 -9.21
N ALA A 79 -7.36 7.02 -8.80
CA ALA A 79 -6.12 6.36 -8.40
C ALA A 79 -6.36 5.47 -7.17
N THR A 80 -7.05 5.97 -6.16
CA THR A 80 -7.38 5.21 -4.96
C THR A 80 -8.26 4.01 -5.30
N ASP A 81 -9.34 4.20 -6.05
CA ASP A 81 -10.26 3.12 -6.43
C ASP A 81 -9.54 2.03 -7.23
N ARG A 82 -8.64 2.42 -8.12
CA ARG A 82 -7.86 1.48 -8.92
C ARG A 82 -6.86 0.69 -8.09
N LEU A 83 -6.21 1.33 -7.13
CA LEU A 83 -5.33 0.65 -6.18
C LEU A 83 -6.08 -0.44 -5.42
N LEU A 84 -7.25 -0.11 -4.88
CA LEU A 84 -8.08 -1.07 -4.13
C LEU A 84 -8.50 -2.26 -5.01
N ASP A 85 -8.86 -2.00 -6.25
CA ASP A 85 -9.20 -3.05 -7.21
C ASP A 85 -7.99 -3.95 -7.51
N MET A 86 -6.81 -3.36 -7.74
CA MET A 86 -5.58 -4.11 -8.04
C MET A 86 -5.13 -5.02 -6.89
N VAL A 87 -5.31 -4.62 -5.64
CA VAL A 87 -5.01 -5.46 -4.48
C VAL A 87 -6.14 -6.43 -4.13
N GLY A 88 -7.25 -6.41 -4.88
CA GLY A 88 -8.34 -7.37 -4.78
C GLY A 88 -9.43 -7.03 -3.78
N ILE A 89 -9.46 -5.82 -3.24
CA ILE A 89 -10.52 -5.40 -2.31
C ILE A 89 -11.78 -5.05 -3.10
N LYS A 90 -12.87 -5.76 -2.82
CA LYS A 90 -14.16 -5.62 -3.50
C LYS A 90 -15.20 -4.97 -2.60
N ASN A 91 -16.31 -4.56 -3.21
CA ASN A 91 -17.50 -4.04 -2.51
C ASN A 91 -17.17 -2.88 -1.56
N VAL A 92 -16.30 -1.97 -2.03
CA VAL A 92 -15.90 -0.78 -1.28
C VAL A 92 -17.06 0.21 -1.26
N VAL A 93 -17.50 0.57 -0.07
CA VAL A 93 -18.54 1.58 0.15
C VAL A 93 -17.92 2.80 0.83
N TRP A 94 -18.01 3.93 0.15
CA TRP A 94 -17.56 5.22 0.64
C TRP A 94 -18.75 6.03 1.18
N PRO A 95 -18.55 6.83 2.25
CA PRO A 95 -19.50 7.90 2.56
C PRO A 95 -19.45 9.00 1.49
N PRO A 96 -20.44 9.89 1.40
CA PRO A 96 -20.42 10.98 0.41
C PRO A 96 -19.17 11.86 0.47
N SER A 97 -18.60 12.05 1.66
CA SER A 97 -17.34 12.79 1.87
C SER A 97 -16.10 12.08 1.37
N ARG A 98 -16.16 10.77 1.14
CA ARG A 98 -15.03 9.87 0.83
C ARG A 98 -13.87 9.98 1.86
N TYR A 99 -14.18 10.40 3.08
CA TYR A 99 -13.15 10.57 4.10
C TYR A 99 -12.60 9.25 4.63
N ARG A 100 -13.50 8.29 4.92
CA ARG A 100 -13.12 6.94 5.37
C ARG A 100 -13.99 5.89 4.70
N VAL A 101 -13.39 4.75 4.37
CA VAL A 101 -14.15 3.60 3.84
C VAL A 101 -15.13 3.11 4.88
N ARG A 102 -16.40 3.08 4.53
CA ARG A 102 -17.49 2.62 5.42
C ARG A 102 -17.51 1.11 5.56
N SER A 103 -17.41 0.42 4.45
CA SER A 103 -17.36 -1.04 4.38
C SER A 103 -16.61 -1.50 3.13
N ALA A 104 -16.06 -2.70 3.21
CA ALA A 104 -15.37 -3.36 2.10
C ALA A 104 -15.17 -4.84 2.43
N ASP A 105 -14.95 -5.64 1.40
CA ASP A 105 -14.48 -7.02 1.56
C ASP A 105 -12.98 -6.98 1.86
N ASP A 106 -12.66 -6.77 3.12
CA ASP A 106 -11.33 -6.50 3.65
C ASP A 106 -10.53 -7.77 3.90
N GLY A 107 -9.22 -7.63 4.10
CA GLY A 107 -8.35 -8.76 4.42
C GLY A 107 -8.00 -9.63 3.23
N THR A 108 -7.91 -9.05 2.04
CA THR A 108 -7.52 -9.78 0.83
C THR A 108 -6.06 -10.20 0.89
N PRO A 109 -5.75 -11.44 0.47
CA PRO A 109 -4.38 -11.94 0.51
C PRO A 109 -3.48 -11.22 -0.51
N GLY A 110 -2.24 -11.06 -0.13
CA GLY A 110 -1.22 -10.49 -0.99
C GLY A 110 0.16 -10.60 -0.36
N TYR A 111 1.12 -9.95 -0.95
CA TYR A 111 2.48 -9.86 -0.43
C TYR A 111 3.15 -8.57 -0.86
N ILE A 112 4.16 -8.19 -0.15
CA ILE A 112 4.99 -7.05 -0.49
C ILE A 112 6.44 -7.49 -0.64
N LEU A 113 7.18 -6.75 -1.46
CA LEU A 113 8.64 -6.76 -1.46
C LEU A 113 9.10 -5.43 -0.87
N SER A 114 9.78 -5.50 0.26
CA SER A 114 10.24 -4.32 1.00
C SER A 114 11.64 -4.53 1.52
N ARG A 115 12.41 -3.45 1.66
CA ARG A 115 13.78 -3.50 2.21
C ARG A 115 14.02 -2.49 3.32
N THR A 116 13.21 -1.44 3.39
CA THR A 116 13.41 -0.36 4.36
C THR A 116 12.10 0.28 4.79
N ALA A 117 12.08 0.80 6.00
CA ALA A 117 11.06 1.73 6.46
C ALA A 117 11.59 3.17 6.35
N GLU A 118 10.74 4.10 5.92
CA GLU A 118 11.12 5.51 5.82
C GLU A 118 10.96 6.24 7.17
N ARG A 119 11.32 7.52 7.24
CA ARG A 119 11.37 8.29 8.49
C ARG A 119 10.06 8.32 9.29
N TYR A 120 8.91 8.14 8.64
CA TYR A 120 7.61 8.05 9.30
C TYR A 120 7.26 6.61 9.70
N ARG A 121 8.25 5.70 9.63
CA ARG A 121 8.13 4.31 10.03
C ARG A 121 7.18 3.50 9.15
N ARG A 122 6.99 3.93 7.89
CA ARG A 122 6.20 3.22 6.89
C ARG A 122 7.10 2.34 6.02
N PRO A 123 6.75 1.06 5.80
CA PRO A 123 7.52 0.20 4.89
C PRO A 123 7.41 0.72 3.45
N VAL A 124 8.55 0.98 2.83
CA VAL A 124 8.61 1.35 1.41
C VAL A 124 8.56 0.07 0.59
N SER A 125 7.52 -0.09 -0.22
CA SER A 125 7.14 -1.41 -0.72
C SER A 125 6.71 -1.43 -2.18
N PHE A 126 7.03 -2.54 -2.85
CA PHE A 126 6.30 -2.98 -4.03
C PHE A 126 5.18 -3.93 -3.58
N ALA A 127 3.94 -3.66 -4.01
CA ALA A 127 2.76 -4.41 -3.60
C ALA A 127 2.30 -5.38 -4.68
N TYR A 128 1.81 -6.53 -4.25
CA TYR A 128 1.31 -7.60 -5.12
C TYR A 128 0.04 -8.21 -4.54
N ALA A 129 -0.90 -8.56 -5.40
CA ALA A 129 -2.10 -9.27 -4.99
C ALA A 129 -1.90 -10.80 -5.07
N GLY A 130 -2.67 -11.54 -4.31
CA GLY A 130 -2.74 -12.99 -4.39
C GLY A 130 -1.64 -13.71 -3.62
N LYS A 131 -1.40 -14.96 -4.00
CA LYS A 131 -0.48 -15.85 -3.30
C LYS A 131 0.97 -15.43 -3.53
N CYS A 132 1.76 -15.38 -2.45
CA CYS A 132 3.19 -15.12 -2.50
C CYS A 132 3.94 -16.33 -3.12
N PRO A 133 4.71 -16.12 -4.22
CA PRO A 133 5.47 -17.19 -4.85
C PRO A 133 6.81 -17.45 -4.17
N PHE A 134 7.18 -16.64 -3.19
CA PHE A 134 8.43 -16.73 -2.44
C PHE A 134 8.19 -17.36 -1.08
N LYS A 135 9.24 -17.90 -0.46
CA LYS A 135 9.19 -18.28 0.95
C LYS A 135 8.96 -17.05 1.83
N PRO A 136 8.10 -17.11 2.84
CA PRO A 136 7.88 -15.99 3.74
C PRO A 136 9.18 -15.52 4.39
N GLY A 137 9.50 -14.23 4.28
CA GLY A 137 10.73 -13.62 4.79
C GLY A 137 11.97 -13.86 3.93
N GLU A 138 11.82 -14.49 2.78
CA GLU A 138 12.94 -14.75 1.86
C GLU A 138 13.50 -13.45 1.28
N SER A 139 14.82 -13.42 1.14
CA SER A 139 15.53 -12.37 0.41
C SER A 139 15.33 -12.54 -1.10
N VAL A 140 14.89 -11.49 -1.77
CA VAL A 140 14.56 -11.48 -3.20
C VAL A 140 15.30 -10.36 -3.91
N ASN A 141 15.98 -10.70 -5.00
CA ASN A 141 16.52 -9.69 -5.91
C ASN A 141 15.43 -9.26 -6.90
N LEU A 142 15.08 -7.99 -6.87
CA LEU A 142 14.07 -7.44 -7.76
C LEU A 142 14.58 -7.42 -9.20
N ASN A 143 13.86 -8.04 -10.12
CA ASN A 143 14.13 -8.00 -11.55
C ASN A 143 12.98 -7.34 -12.31
N VAL A 144 13.18 -7.09 -13.61
CA VAL A 144 12.19 -6.41 -14.45
C VAL A 144 10.86 -7.17 -14.49
N SER A 145 10.90 -8.49 -14.58
CA SER A 145 9.68 -9.31 -14.61
C SER A 145 8.88 -9.17 -13.31
N THR A 146 9.55 -9.25 -12.17
CA THR A 146 8.92 -9.08 -10.85
C THR A 146 8.38 -7.66 -10.68
N LEU A 147 9.16 -6.65 -11.09
CA LEU A 147 8.73 -5.25 -11.02
C LEU A 147 7.44 -5.00 -11.82
N ARG A 148 7.38 -5.50 -13.06
CA ARG A 148 6.21 -5.32 -13.94
C ARG A 148 4.91 -5.91 -13.40
N LYS A 149 5.00 -6.91 -12.55
CA LYS A 149 3.83 -7.53 -11.90
C LYS A 149 3.32 -6.75 -10.70
N SER A 150 4.10 -5.79 -10.19
CA SER A 150 3.71 -5.01 -9.03
C SER A 150 2.51 -4.10 -9.33
N VAL A 151 1.71 -3.85 -8.32
CA VAL A 151 0.66 -2.83 -8.35
C VAL A 151 1.26 -1.46 -8.67
N ASN A 152 2.42 -1.15 -8.09
CA ASN A 152 3.16 0.08 -8.33
C ASN A 152 3.38 0.35 -9.83
N PHE A 153 3.95 -0.62 -10.53
CA PHE A 153 4.22 -0.49 -11.96
C PHE A 153 2.93 -0.35 -12.78
N ARG A 154 1.92 -1.12 -12.45
CA ARG A 154 0.62 -1.07 -13.14
C ARG A 154 -0.07 0.28 -12.94
N MET A 155 -0.02 0.87 -11.74
CA MET A 155 -0.53 2.23 -11.48
C MET A 155 0.18 3.27 -12.35
N LEU A 156 1.51 3.17 -12.45
CA LEU A 156 2.31 4.06 -13.29
C LEU A 156 1.94 3.92 -14.77
N MET A 157 1.80 2.70 -15.27
CA MET A 157 1.47 2.44 -16.69
C MET A 157 0.06 2.89 -17.06
N GLU A 158 -0.86 2.93 -16.10
CA GLU A 158 -2.22 3.45 -16.31
C GLU A 158 -2.32 4.98 -16.15
N GLY A 159 -1.21 5.66 -15.85
CA GLY A 159 -1.19 7.11 -15.68
C GLY A 159 -1.85 7.58 -14.38
N LEU A 160 -1.92 6.73 -13.37
CA LEU A 160 -2.52 7.01 -12.07
C LEU A 160 -1.50 7.35 -10.98
N ALA A 161 -0.26 7.41 -11.37
CA ALA A 161 0.87 7.74 -10.49
C ALA A 161 1.96 8.46 -11.28
#